data_dc4138f5ffcbb97f529004ff509f3223
#
_entry.id   dc4138f5ffcbb97f529004ff509f3223
#
_cell.length_a   1.000
_cell.length_b   1.000
_cell.length_c   1.000
_cell.angle_alpha   90.00
_cell.angle_beta   90.00
_cell.angle_gamma   90.00
#
_symmetry.space_group_name_H-M   'P 1'
#
loop_
_entity.id
_entity.type
_entity.pdbx_description
1 polymer ?
#
loop_
_entity_poly.entity_id
_entity_poly.type
_entity_poly.pdbx_seq_one_letter_code
_entity_poly.pdbx_strand_id
1 'polypeptide(L)'
;GNDATVAMAEYVAGSEEGFVDFMNAYASELGLNNTLFQNAVGWTDPNHFSSAKDLAYLSKALINNFPDHYATYKEKEFTFSDIRQLNRNKLLWRDDSVDGVKTGHTESAGYCLISSAIRNDMRLIAVVAGSPSENERLTSSQRLLEYGFRFFATQKLISKDSEITVAKVWGGKMDEVALGTNEDILLTLPRSDFKNIKANYKFKNNIQAPISEGDVIGDIEFISKDRVVLSTPLIAIESVEAKGFFGRIWARIVFWIMSLFSMGQNA
;
A
#
# COMPACT_ATOMS: atom_id res chain seq x y z
N GLY A 1 -11.95 -13.17 -24.02
CA GLY A 1 -10.57 -13.35 -24.40
C GLY A 1 -9.83 -14.43 -23.61
N ASN A 2 -10.51 -15.55 -23.22
CA ASN A 2 -9.83 -16.64 -22.51
C ASN A 2 -8.74 -17.28 -23.37
N ASP A 3 -9.04 -17.49 -24.66
CA ASP A 3 -8.12 -17.95 -25.70
C ASP A 3 -6.86 -17.09 -25.81
N ALA A 4 -7.02 -15.77 -25.86
CA ALA A 4 -5.90 -14.84 -25.88
C ALA A 4 -5.07 -14.90 -24.58
N THR A 5 -5.73 -15.11 -23.43
CA THR A 5 -5.02 -15.24 -22.14
C THR A 5 -4.19 -16.52 -22.10
N VAL A 6 -4.72 -17.65 -22.57
CA VAL A 6 -3.97 -18.91 -22.68
C VAL A 6 -2.79 -18.75 -23.64
N ALA A 7 -3.00 -18.18 -24.83
CA ALA A 7 -1.92 -17.94 -25.78
C ALA A 7 -0.80 -17.04 -25.21
N MET A 8 -1.14 -16.03 -24.43
CA MET A 8 -0.15 -15.20 -23.73
C MET A 8 0.58 -16.00 -22.65
N ALA A 9 -0.12 -16.83 -21.89
CA ALA A 9 0.47 -17.67 -20.86
C ALA A 9 1.50 -18.65 -21.46
N GLU A 10 1.11 -19.33 -22.55
CA GLU A 10 2.03 -20.23 -23.30
C GLU A 10 3.22 -19.47 -23.89
N TYR A 11 3.02 -18.28 -24.43
CA TYR A 11 4.11 -17.44 -24.94
C TYR A 11 5.12 -17.06 -23.88
N VAL A 12 4.65 -16.71 -22.67
CA VAL A 12 5.50 -16.24 -21.57
C VAL A 12 6.26 -17.40 -20.90
N ALA A 13 5.59 -18.53 -20.67
CA ALA A 13 6.11 -19.62 -19.84
C ALA A 13 6.36 -20.94 -20.61
N GLY A 14 6.05 -20.98 -21.90
CA GLY A 14 6.20 -22.18 -22.73
C GLY A 14 5.02 -23.15 -22.64
N SER A 15 4.19 -23.07 -21.58
CA SER A 15 2.94 -23.81 -21.41
C SER A 15 2.02 -23.08 -20.44
N GLU A 16 0.72 -23.42 -20.43
CA GLU A 16 -0.22 -22.89 -19.45
C GLU A 16 0.14 -23.35 -18.04
N GLU A 17 0.57 -24.58 -17.83
CA GLU A 17 0.99 -25.11 -16.54
C GLU A 17 2.19 -24.32 -15.99
N GLY A 18 3.22 -24.07 -16.82
CA GLY A 18 4.36 -23.26 -16.44
C GLY A 18 3.97 -21.83 -16.05
N PHE A 19 2.95 -21.26 -16.72
CA PHE A 19 2.42 -19.96 -16.35
C PHE A 19 1.67 -19.99 -15.02
N VAL A 20 0.92 -21.04 -14.73
CA VAL A 20 0.23 -21.27 -13.46
C VAL A 20 1.24 -21.35 -12.30
N ASP A 21 2.41 -21.97 -12.52
CA ASP A 21 3.49 -21.98 -11.53
C ASP A 21 3.97 -20.55 -11.23
N PHE A 22 4.14 -19.70 -12.25
CA PHE A 22 4.46 -18.28 -12.05
C PHE A 22 3.35 -17.53 -11.30
N MET A 23 2.08 -17.77 -11.64
CA MET A 23 0.96 -17.16 -10.93
C MET A 23 0.97 -17.51 -9.44
N ASN A 24 1.20 -18.79 -9.10
CA ASN A 24 1.24 -19.24 -7.72
C ASN A 24 2.49 -18.75 -6.97
N ALA A 25 3.65 -18.69 -7.62
CA ALA A 25 4.86 -18.10 -7.05
C ALA A 25 4.65 -16.62 -6.70
N TYR A 26 4.06 -15.85 -7.63
CA TYR A 26 3.75 -14.43 -7.40
C TYR A 26 2.67 -14.23 -6.33
N ALA A 27 1.65 -15.10 -6.30
CA ALA A 27 0.65 -15.10 -5.22
C ALA A 27 1.29 -15.31 -3.84
N SER A 28 2.26 -16.23 -3.74
CA SER A 28 3.03 -16.47 -2.52
C SER A 28 3.88 -15.25 -2.14
N GLU A 29 4.56 -14.64 -3.09
CA GLU A 29 5.35 -13.41 -2.88
C GLU A 29 4.50 -12.26 -2.33
N LEU A 30 3.28 -12.11 -2.86
CA LEU A 30 2.31 -11.12 -2.39
C LEU A 30 1.64 -11.50 -1.05
N GLY A 31 1.91 -12.68 -0.50
CA GLY A 31 1.31 -13.16 0.74
C GLY A 31 -0.18 -13.52 0.62
N LEU A 32 -0.62 -13.98 -0.56
CA LEU A 32 -2.01 -14.39 -0.81
C LEU A 32 -2.25 -15.82 -0.28
N ASN A 33 -2.39 -15.94 1.04
CA ASN A 33 -2.38 -17.24 1.73
C ASN A 33 -3.65 -18.08 1.52
N ASN A 34 -4.68 -17.53 0.90
CA ASN A 34 -5.94 -18.22 0.59
C ASN A 34 -6.23 -18.20 -0.91
N THR A 35 -5.18 -18.34 -1.71
CA THR A 35 -5.27 -18.31 -3.17
C THR A 35 -4.44 -19.43 -3.76
N LEU A 36 -5.03 -20.19 -4.69
CA LEU A 36 -4.36 -21.18 -5.50
C LEU A 36 -4.95 -21.15 -6.90
N PHE A 37 -4.09 -21.00 -7.89
CA PHE A 37 -4.46 -21.01 -9.30
C PHE A 37 -4.20 -22.38 -9.91
N GLN A 38 -5.09 -22.84 -10.82
CA GLN A 38 -4.98 -24.11 -11.55
C GLN A 38 -4.96 -23.90 -13.07
N ASN A 39 -5.36 -22.71 -13.54
CA ASN A 39 -5.35 -22.33 -14.94
C ASN A 39 -5.27 -20.81 -15.07
N ALA A 40 -4.92 -20.31 -16.25
CA ALA A 40 -4.70 -18.89 -16.51
C ALA A 40 -5.99 -18.06 -16.64
N VAL A 41 -7.15 -18.69 -16.80
CA VAL A 41 -8.39 -18.01 -17.17
C VAL A 41 -9.47 -18.03 -16.11
N GLY A 42 -9.27 -18.79 -15.04
CA GLY A 42 -10.24 -18.90 -13.95
C GLY A 42 -11.39 -19.88 -14.25
N TRP A 43 -11.14 -20.91 -15.04
CA TRP A 43 -12.10 -22.00 -15.22
C TRP A 43 -12.23 -22.80 -13.93
N THR A 44 -13.42 -23.37 -13.75
CA THR A 44 -13.77 -24.12 -12.55
C THR A 44 -12.86 -25.34 -12.40
N ASP A 45 -12.16 -25.39 -11.28
CA ASP A 45 -11.42 -26.52 -10.77
C ASP A 45 -11.59 -26.55 -9.25
N PRO A 46 -11.74 -27.73 -8.61
CA PRO A 46 -11.92 -27.84 -7.17
C PRO A 46 -10.80 -27.16 -6.34
N ASN A 47 -9.60 -27.09 -6.89
CA ASN A 47 -8.44 -26.49 -6.25
C ASN A 47 -8.16 -25.07 -6.72
N HIS A 48 -8.98 -24.48 -7.61
CA HIS A 48 -8.86 -23.10 -8.07
C HIS A 48 -9.70 -22.18 -7.19
N PHE A 49 -9.09 -21.52 -6.25
CA PHE A 49 -9.79 -20.65 -5.30
C PHE A 49 -9.00 -19.40 -4.92
N SER A 50 -9.71 -18.41 -4.42
CA SER A 50 -9.14 -17.22 -3.80
C SER A 50 -10.08 -16.66 -2.73
N SER A 51 -9.58 -15.76 -1.89
CA SER A 51 -10.39 -15.00 -0.94
C SER A 51 -10.63 -13.57 -1.42
N ALA A 52 -11.70 -12.93 -0.94
CA ALA A 52 -11.96 -11.52 -1.24
C ALA A 52 -10.81 -10.61 -0.76
N LYS A 53 -10.16 -10.97 0.35
CA LYS A 53 -8.99 -10.26 0.87
C LYS A 53 -7.80 -10.38 -0.09
N ASP A 54 -7.47 -11.58 -0.52
CA ASP A 54 -6.33 -11.82 -1.42
C ASP A 54 -6.54 -11.15 -2.79
N LEU A 55 -7.76 -11.21 -3.33
CA LEU A 55 -8.11 -10.51 -4.57
C LEU A 55 -7.99 -8.98 -4.44
N ALA A 56 -8.30 -8.42 -3.27
CA ALA A 56 -8.07 -6.99 -3.01
C ALA A 56 -6.57 -6.66 -2.98
N TYR A 57 -5.74 -7.49 -2.33
CA TYR A 57 -4.28 -7.31 -2.32
C TYR A 57 -3.67 -7.47 -3.71
N LEU A 58 -4.09 -8.48 -4.49
CA LEU A 58 -3.65 -8.66 -5.86
C LEU A 58 -3.99 -7.44 -6.72
N SER A 59 -5.22 -6.92 -6.57
CA SER A 59 -5.63 -5.72 -7.29
C SER A 59 -4.86 -4.48 -6.87
N LYS A 60 -4.52 -4.34 -5.58
CA LYS A 60 -3.65 -3.27 -5.07
C LYS A 60 -2.26 -3.36 -5.70
N ALA A 61 -1.68 -4.57 -5.76
CA ALA A 61 -0.38 -4.78 -6.39
C ALA A 61 -0.41 -4.43 -7.89
N LEU A 62 -1.44 -4.85 -8.62
CA LEU A 62 -1.64 -4.49 -10.03
C LEU A 62 -1.68 -2.97 -10.24
N ILE A 63 -2.48 -2.26 -9.43
CA ILE A 63 -2.64 -0.81 -9.52
C ILE A 63 -1.33 -0.08 -9.24
N ASN A 64 -0.60 -0.50 -8.21
CA ASN A 64 0.60 0.20 -7.76
C ASN A 64 1.84 -0.13 -8.60
N ASN A 65 2.00 -1.40 -9.01
CA ASN A 65 3.22 -1.87 -9.67
C ASN A 65 3.12 -1.74 -11.20
N PHE A 66 1.90 -1.68 -11.75
CA PHE A 66 1.66 -1.66 -13.20
C PHE A 66 0.64 -0.58 -13.61
N PRO A 67 0.84 0.70 -13.22
CA PRO A 67 -0.15 1.76 -13.43
C PRO A 67 -0.48 2.00 -14.91
N ASP A 68 0.50 1.89 -15.81
CA ASP A 68 0.29 2.09 -17.24
C ASP A 68 -0.60 0.99 -17.84
N HIS A 69 -0.38 -0.27 -17.46
CA HIS A 69 -1.24 -1.38 -17.85
C HIS A 69 -2.62 -1.28 -17.20
N TYR A 70 -2.66 -0.87 -15.92
CA TYR A 70 -3.91 -0.69 -15.21
C TYR A 70 -4.81 0.36 -15.87
N ALA A 71 -4.25 1.38 -16.49
CA ALA A 71 -5.02 2.42 -17.18
C ALA A 71 -5.98 1.87 -18.25
N THR A 72 -5.71 0.68 -18.81
CA THR A 72 -6.58 0.03 -19.80
C THR A 72 -7.87 -0.55 -19.21
N TYR A 73 -7.93 -0.78 -17.91
CA TYR A 73 -9.10 -1.38 -17.26
C TYR A 73 -10.34 -0.47 -17.22
N LYS A 74 -10.14 0.84 -17.35
CA LYS A 74 -11.22 1.83 -17.44
C LYS A 74 -11.84 1.95 -18.83
N GLU A 75 -11.22 1.35 -19.85
CA GLU A 75 -11.74 1.41 -21.23
C GLU A 75 -13.11 0.77 -21.28
N LYS A 76 -14.11 1.55 -21.72
CA LYS A 76 -15.52 1.13 -21.76
C LYS A 76 -15.80 0.18 -22.91
N GLU A 77 -15.06 0.30 -24.01
CA GLU A 77 -15.24 -0.49 -25.22
C GLU A 77 -13.92 -0.69 -25.97
N PHE A 78 -13.86 -1.77 -26.71
CA PHE A 78 -12.72 -2.11 -27.56
C PHE A 78 -13.24 -2.73 -28.87
N THR A 79 -12.70 -2.28 -30.01
CA THR A 79 -13.03 -2.83 -31.31
C THR A 79 -11.82 -3.54 -31.89
N PHE A 80 -12.01 -4.81 -32.26
CA PHE A 80 -11.01 -5.63 -32.92
C PHE A 80 -11.65 -6.39 -34.08
N SER A 81 -11.04 -6.37 -35.26
CA SER A 81 -11.58 -6.98 -36.50
C SER A 81 -13.03 -6.61 -36.76
N ASP A 82 -13.37 -5.32 -36.65
CA ASP A 82 -14.70 -4.74 -36.79
C ASP A 82 -15.76 -5.24 -35.78
N ILE A 83 -15.33 -6.01 -34.77
CA ILE A 83 -16.20 -6.48 -33.69
C ILE A 83 -16.04 -5.56 -32.48
N ARG A 84 -17.10 -4.78 -32.21
CA ARG A 84 -17.17 -3.93 -31.02
C ARG A 84 -17.54 -4.75 -29.79
N GLN A 85 -16.73 -4.67 -28.76
CA GLN A 85 -16.95 -5.36 -27.49
C GLN A 85 -17.05 -4.34 -26.35
N LEU A 86 -18.03 -4.51 -25.47
CA LEU A 86 -18.21 -3.67 -24.31
C LEU A 86 -17.51 -4.29 -23.09
N ASN A 87 -16.93 -3.44 -22.24
CA ASN A 87 -16.43 -3.89 -20.95
C ASN A 87 -17.58 -4.47 -20.12
N ARG A 88 -17.38 -5.63 -19.51
CA ARG A 88 -18.40 -6.29 -18.69
C ARG A 88 -18.57 -5.65 -17.31
N ASN A 89 -17.63 -4.77 -16.89
CA ASN A 89 -17.77 -3.98 -15.67
C ASN A 89 -18.71 -2.78 -15.90
N LYS A 90 -20.00 -3.00 -15.70
CA LYS A 90 -21.02 -1.97 -15.91
C LYS A 90 -20.97 -0.81 -14.91
N LEU A 91 -20.14 -0.88 -13.82
CA LEU A 91 -19.92 0.26 -12.94
C LEU A 91 -19.23 1.42 -13.64
N LEU A 92 -18.41 1.16 -14.67
CA LEU A 92 -17.74 2.19 -15.47
C LEU A 92 -18.72 3.19 -16.13
N TRP A 93 -19.99 2.79 -16.33
CA TRP A 93 -21.04 3.67 -16.88
C TRP A 93 -21.94 4.29 -15.81
N ARG A 94 -21.92 3.74 -14.58
CA ARG A 94 -22.76 4.23 -13.48
C ARG A 94 -22.06 5.22 -12.57
N ASP A 95 -20.72 5.15 -12.51
CA ASP A 95 -19.90 5.91 -11.57
C ASP A 95 -18.57 6.27 -12.23
N ASP A 96 -18.39 7.52 -12.57
CA ASP A 96 -17.19 8.03 -13.26
C ASP A 96 -15.93 7.97 -12.39
N SER A 97 -16.07 7.75 -11.07
CA SER A 97 -14.95 7.51 -10.18
C SER A 97 -14.36 6.11 -10.29
N VAL A 98 -15.08 5.16 -10.92
CA VAL A 98 -14.64 3.77 -11.12
C VAL A 98 -13.67 3.68 -12.30
N ASP A 99 -12.54 3.00 -12.07
CA ASP A 99 -11.47 2.84 -13.06
C ASP A 99 -11.02 1.38 -13.31
N GLY A 100 -11.73 0.41 -12.73
CA GLY A 100 -11.42 -1.02 -12.90
C GLY A 100 -12.34 -1.89 -12.04
N VAL A 101 -12.08 -3.18 -11.85
CA VAL A 101 -10.92 -3.94 -12.28
C VAL A 101 -11.39 -5.11 -13.19
N LYS A 102 -12.05 -6.15 -12.63
CA LYS A 102 -12.35 -7.37 -13.37
C LYS A 102 -13.64 -8.02 -12.91
N THR A 103 -14.43 -8.47 -13.89
CA THR A 103 -15.59 -9.33 -13.67
C THR A 103 -15.22 -10.81 -13.83
N GLY A 104 -15.87 -11.68 -13.10
CA GLY A 104 -15.81 -13.13 -13.25
C GLY A 104 -17.20 -13.73 -13.18
N HIS A 105 -17.37 -14.90 -13.80
CA HIS A 105 -18.56 -15.71 -13.66
C HIS A 105 -18.26 -17.16 -14.03
N THR A 106 -18.62 -18.07 -13.15
CA THR A 106 -18.80 -19.51 -13.43
C THR A 106 -20.06 -19.95 -12.69
N GLU A 107 -20.64 -21.11 -13.06
CA GLU A 107 -21.81 -21.63 -12.35
C GLU A 107 -21.52 -21.89 -10.87
N SER A 108 -20.31 -22.35 -10.54
CA SER A 108 -19.90 -22.62 -9.16
C SER A 108 -19.55 -21.37 -8.35
N ALA A 109 -18.91 -20.37 -8.98
CA ALA A 109 -18.49 -19.16 -8.29
C ALA A 109 -19.56 -18.05 -8.28
N GLY A 110 -20.62 -18.18 -9.06
CA GLY A 110 -21.60 -17.10 -9.26
C GLY A 110 -20.99 -15.88 -9.96
N TYR A 111 -21.66 -14.75 -9.84
CA TYR A 111 -21.20 -13.50 -10.44
C TYR A 111 -20.26 -12.75 -9.52
N CYS A 112 -19.04 -12.50 -9.96
CA CYS A 112 -17.98 -11.84 -9.20
C CYS A 112 -17.56 -10.51 -9.85
N LEU A 113 -17.19 -9.53 -9.03
CA LEU A 113 -16.62 -8.26 -9.47
C LEU A 113 -15.60 -7.76 -8.45
N ILE A 114 -14.42 -7.46 -8.94
CA ILE A 114 -13.49 -6.59 -8.25
C ILE A 114 -13.65 -5.22 -8.89
N SER A 115 -13.93 -4.20 -8.10
CA SER A 115 -14.04 -2.82 -8.56
C SER A 115 -13.08 -1.91 -7.80
N SER A 116 -12.57 -0.89 -8.47
CA SER A 116 -11.76 0.16 -7.88
C SER A 116 -12.32 1.52 -8.27
N ALA A 117 -12.28 2.46 -7.35
CA ALA A 117 -12.73 3.83 -7.56
C ALA A 117 -11.86 4.82 -6.79
N ILE A 118 -11.73 6.05 -7.34
CA ILE A 118 -11.00 7.15 -6.70
C ILE A 118 -11.94 8.33 -6.51
N ARG A 119 -12.02 8.85 -5.28
CA ARG A 119 -12.69 10.11 -4.96
C ARG A 119 -11.87 10.89 -3.95
N ASN A 120 -11.57 12.17 -4.21
CA ASN A 120 -10.82 13.04 -3.30
C ASN A 120 -9.52 12.39 -2.81
N ASP A 121 -8.70 11.91 -3.74
CA ASP A 121 -7.41 11.23 -3.51
C ASP A 121 -7.50 9.94 -2.69
N MET A 122 -8.68 9.49 -2.35
CA MET A 122 -8.91 8.19 -1.72
C MET A 122 -9.28 7.16 -2.76
N ARG A 123 -8.46 6.10 -2.89
CA ARG A 123 -8.77 4.90 -3.68
C ARG A 123 -9.39 3.83 -2.79
N LEU A 124 -10.46 3.23 -3.27
CA LEU A 124 -11.07 2.05 -2.66
C LEU A 124 -11.10 0.90 -3.66
N ILE A 125 -10.88 -0.30 -3.15
CA ILE A 125 -11.07 -1.55 -3.87
C ILE A 125 -12.18 -2.33 -3.17
N ALA A 126 -13.22 -2.70 -3.91
CA ALA A 126 -14.31 -3.53 -3.42
C ALA A 126 -14.34 -4.86 -4.16
N VAL A 127 -14.43 -5.95 -3.41
CA VAL A 127 -14.51 -7.32 -3.94
C VAL A 127 -15.86 -7.93 -3.57
N VAL A 128 -16.64 -8.29 -4.58
CA VAL A 128 -17.90 -8.98 -4.45
C VAL A 128 -17.79 -10.31 -5.18
N ALA A 129 -18.02 -11.41 -4.48
CA ALA A 129 -17.99 -12.76 -5.02
C ALA A 129 -19.30 -13.49 -4.72
N GLY A 130 -19.66 -14.46 -5.54
CA GLY A 130 -20.81 -15.34 -5.28
C GLY A 130 -22.18 -14.68 -5.43
N SER A 131 -22.30 -13.58 -6.16
CA SER A 131 -23.61 -12.95 -6.39
C SER A 131 -24.49 -13.79 -7.29
N PRO A 132 -25.83 -13.81 -7.07
CA PRO A 132 -26.74 -14.62 -7.87
C PRO A 132 -26.99 -14.07 -9.28
N SER A 133 -26.63 -12.80 -9.53
CA SER A 133 -26.84 -12.15 -10.84
C SER A 133 -25.84 -11.03 -11.10
N GLU A 134 -25.75 -10.62 -12.38
CA GLU A 134 -24.97 -9.43 -12.78
C GLU A 134 -25.45 -8.16 -12.08
N ASN A 135 -26.75 -7.99 -11.95
CA ASN A 135 -27.31 -6.79 -11.32
C ASN A 135 -27.00 -6.76 -9.83
N GLU A 136 -27.07 -7.90 -9.14
CA GLU A 136 -26.77 -7.96 -7.70
C GLU A 136 -25.28 -7.69 -7.43
N ARG A 137 -24.36 -8.30 -8.19
CA ARG A 137 -22.92 -8.00 -8.03
C ARG A 137 -22.63 -6.53 -8.26
N LEU A 138 -23.29 -5.90 -9.24
CA LEU A 138 -23.11 -4.49 -9.57
C LEU A 138 -23.62 -3.59 -8.45
N THR A 139 -24.84 -3.86 -7.95
CA THR A 139 -25.45 -3.10 -6.84
C THR A 139 -24.67 -3.25 -5.54
N SER A 140 -24.23 -4.48 -5.23
CA SER A 140 -23.43 -4.76 -4.03
C SER A 140 -22.07 -4.07 -4.08
N SER A 141 -21.41 -4.09 -5.25
CA SER A 141 -20.14 -3.39 -5.44
C SER A 141 -20.30 -1.87 -5.27
N GLN A 142 -21.35 -1.29 -5.85
CA GLN A 142 -21.65 0.12 -5.70
C GLN A 142 -21.91 0.49 -4.23
N ARG A 143 -22.72 -0.30 -3.52
CA ARG A 143 -22.99 -0.08 -2.07
C ARG A 143 -21.73 -0.15 -1.21
N LEU A 144 -20.81 -1.08 -1.50
CA LEU A 144 -19.54 -1.18 -0.78
C LEU A 144 -18.65 0.05 -1.01
N LEU A 145 -18.52 0.51 -2.26
CA LEU A 145 -17.77 1.74 -2.57
C LEU A 145 -18.40 2.95 -1.88
N GLU A 146 -19.72 3.13 -1.97
CA GLU A 146 -20.44 4.23 -1.30
C GLU A 146 -20.26 4.19 0.23
N TYR A 147 -20.34 3.00 0.84
CA TYR A 147 -20.06 2.82 2.26
C TYR A 147 -18.64 3.29 2.60
N GLY A 148 -17.65 2.83 1.83
CA GLY A 148 -16.26 3.21 2.06
C GLY A 148 -16.04 4.73 1.95
N PHE A 149 -16.49 5.36 0.86
CA PHE A 149 -16.34 6.80 0.67
C PHE A 149 -17.14 7.64 1.69
N ARG A 150 -18.26 7.14 2.17
CA ARG A 150 -19.06 7.83 3.19
C ARG A 150 -18.40 7.81 4.56
N PHE A 151 -17.88 6.67 4.98
CA PHE A 151 -17.44 6.48 6.38
C PHE A 151 -15.93 6.63 6.56
N PHE A 152 -15.14 6.53 5.51
CA PHE A 152 -13.69 6.67 5.57
C PHE A 152 -13.22 7.94 4.86
N ALA A 153 -12.01 8.35 5.16
CA ALA A 153 -11.30 9.41 4.45
C ALA A 153 -9.81 9.08 4.40
N THR A 154 -9.15 9.57 3.37
CA THR A 154 -7.68 9.63 3.31
C THR A 154 -7.26 11.05 3.62
N GLN A 155 -6.29 11.22 4.51
CA GLN A 155 -5.68 12.51 4.80
C GLN A 155 -4.16 12.41 4.68
N LYS A 156 -3.56 13.43 4.11
CA LYS A 156 -2.12 13.61 4.14
C LYS A 156 -1.76 14.15 5.52
N LEU A 157 -1.02 13.36 6.29
CA LEU A 157 -0.57 13.73 7.63
C LEU A 157 0.77 14.46 7.58
N ILE A 158 1.65 14.07 6.67
CA ILE A 158 2.98 14.62 6.49
C ILE A 158 3.23 14.77 4.99
N SER A 159 3.85 15.87 4.61
CA SER A 159 4.38 16.05 3.25
C SER A 159 5.82 15.58 3.18
N LYS A 160 6.19 14.96 2.05
CA LYS A 160 7.56 14.57 1.76
C LYS A 160 8.53 15.73 2.06
N ASP A 161 9.71 15.40 2.61
CA ASP A 161 10.83 16.31 2.90
C ASP A 161 10.44 17.53 3.77
N SER A 162 9.26 17.53 4.41
CA SER A 162 8.91 18.56 5.38
C SER A 162 9.53 18.26 6.74
N GLU A 163 10.00 19.30 7.43
CA GLU A 163 10.44 19.18 8.81
C GLU A 163 9.25 18.87 9.72
N ILE A 164 9.36 17.78 10.46
CA ILE A 164 8.34 17.28 11.39
C ILE A 164 8.77 17.52 12.82
N THR A 165 10.04 17.28 13.11
CA THR A 165 10.65 17.38 14.44
C THR A 165 12.17 17.47 14.28
N VAL A 166 12.84 17.73 15.38
CA VAL A 166 14.31 17.71 15.44
C VAL A 166 14.80 16.67 16.43
N ALA A 167 15.98 16.12 16.19
CA ALA A 167 16.64 15.22 17.14
C ALA A 167 18.02 15.76 17.54
N LYS A 168 18.37 15.57 18.81
CA LYS A 168 19.67 15.98 19.34
C LYS A 168 20.79 15.10 18.77
N VAL A 169 21.86 15.72 18.28
CA VAL A 169 23.02 15.07 17.69
C VAL A 169 24.27 15.27 18.56
N TRP A 170 24.96 14.17 18.85
CA TRP A 170 26.23 14.22 19.60
C TRP A 170 27.41 14.28 18.64
N GLY A 171 28.37 15.15 18.97
CA GLY A 171 29.62 15.29 18.21
C GLY A 171 29.48 15.92 16.83
N GLY A 172 28.32 16.48 16.50
CA GLY A 172 28.06 17.20 15.26
C GLY A 172 28.47 18.66 15.31
N LYS A 173 28.72 19.29 14.14
CA LYS A 173 28.87 20.74 14.01
C LYS A 173 27.58 21.47 14.38
N MET A 174 26.45 20.86 14.14
CA MET A 174 25.13 21.24 14.65
C MET A 174 24.73 20.30 15.78
N ASP A 175 24.03 20.82 16.78
CA ASP A 175 23.62 20.09 17.97
C ASP A 175 22.27 19.37 17.77
N GLU A 176 21.57 19.65 16.67
CA GLU A 176 20.29 19.08 16.27
C GLU A 176 20.31 18.77 14.78
N VAL A 177 19.46 17.84 14.36
CA VAL A 177 19.18 17.50 12.96
C VAL A 177 17.68 17.53 12.72
N ALA A 178 17.26 18.16 11.62
CA ALA A 178 15.87 18.18 11.19
C ALA A 178 15.47 16.81 10.62
N LEU A 179 14.30 16.34 11.02
CA LEU A 179 13.76 15.02 10.62
C LEU A 179 12.46 15.17 9.85
N GLY A 180 12.31 14.34 8.85
CA GLY A 180 11.12 14.25 7.98
C GLY A 180 10.88 12.83 7.49
N THR A 181 10.16 12.72 6.37
CA THR A 181 9.89 11.46 5.66
C THR A 181 10.30 11.60 4.20
N ASN A 182 10.69 10.49 3.56
CA ASN A 182 11.08 10.46 2.15
C ASN A 182 9.89 10.39 1.18
N GLU A 183 8.67 10.34 1.71
CA GLU A 183 7.44 10.30 0.93
C GLU A 183 6.30 11.00 1.68
N ASP A 184 5.23 11.34 0.94
CA ASP A 184 3.97 11.81 1.54
C ASP A 184 3.35 10.71 2.40
N ILE A 185 3.01 11.00 3.64
CA ILE A 185 2.34 10.06 4.52
C ILE A 185 0.84 10.27 4.44
N LEU A 186 0.20 9.34 3.76
CA LEU A 186 -1.26 9.28 3.59
C LEU A 186 -1.82 8.21 4.52
N LEU A 187 -2.88 8.56 5.25
CA LEU A 187 -3.55 7.62 6.15
C LEU A 187 -5.05 7.58 5.83
N THR A 188 -5.58 6.36 5.68
CA THR A 188 -7.02 6.11 5.46
C THR A 188 -7.62 5.50 6.72
N LEU A 189 -8.55 6.19 7.33
CA LEU A 189 -9.24 5.78 8.55
C LEU A 189 -10.74 6.12 8.48
N PRO A 190 -11.56 5.54 9.38
CA PRO A 190 -12.89 6.09 9.66
C PRO A 190 -12.81 7.58 9.98
N ARG A 191 -13.69 8.39 9.39
CA ARG A 191 -13.68 9.87 9.53
C ARG A 191 -13.66 10.33 10.98
N SER A 192 -14.34 9.60 11.88
CA SER A 192 -14.36 9.90 13.32
C SER A 192 -12.99 9.77 13.98
N ASP A 193 -12.13 8.92 13.46
CA ASP A 193 -10.89 8.53 14.12
C ASP A 193 -9.77 9.55 13.91
N PHE A 194 -9.88 10.39 12.86
CA PHE A 194 -8.93 11.47 12.61
C PHE A 194 -8.89 12.53 13.73
N LYS A 195 -9.98 12.73 14.45
CA LYS A 195 -10.03 13.72 15.54
C LYS A 195 -9.11 13.40 16.72
N ASN A 196 -8.71 12.14 16.87
CA ASN A 196 -7.97 11.63 18.01
C ASN A 196 -6.62 10.99 17.64
N ILE A 197 -6.09 11.31 16.46
CA ILE A 197 -4.76 10.83 16.07
C ILE A 197 -3.71 11.54 16.91
N LYS A 198 -2.80 10.74 17.47
CA LYS A 198 -1.60 11.20 18.17
C LYS A 198 -0.37 10.70 17.43
N ALA A 199 0.64 11.56 17.31
CA ALA A 199 1.97 11.17 16.82
C ALA A 199 2.87 10.86 18.02
N ASN A 200 3.60 9.76 17.96
CA ASN A 200 4.60 9.33 18.94
C ASN A 200 5.94 9.13 18.21
N TYR A 201 6.96 9.79 18.69
CA TYR A 201 8.31 9.75 18.11
C TYR A 201 9.18 8.79 18.88
N LYS A 202 9.82 7.85 18.20
CA LYS A 202 10.78 6.89 18.76
C LYS A 202 12.13 7.11 18.10
N PHE A 203 13.04 7.77 18.80
CA PHE A 203 14.40 8.01 18.29
C PHE A 203 15.33 6.86 18.63
N LYS A 204 16.31 6.64 17.76
CA LYS A 204 17.44 5.76 18.07
C LYS A 204 18.22 6.31 19.27
N ASN A 205 18.70 5.42 20.11
CA ASN A 205 19.61 5.81 21.17
C ASN A 205 20.94 6.29 20.57
N ASN A 206 21.48 7.40 21.12
CA ASN A 206 22.81 7.91 20.78
C ASN A 206 22.98 8.30 19.31
N ILE A 207 22.21 9.28 18.85
CA ILE A 207 22.36 9.86 17.53
C ILE A 207 23.66 10.63 17.49
N GLN A 208 24.63 10.16 16.69
CA GLN A 208 25.99 10.72 16.59
C GLN A 208 26.30 11.14 15.16
N ALA A 209 26.99 12.28 15.03
CA ALA A 209 27.54 12.72 13.75
C ALA A 209 28.78 11.89 13.32
N PRO A 210 29.05 11.72 12.01
CA PRO A 210 28.31 12.38 10.92
C PRO A 210 26.96 11.72 10.64
N ILE A 211 26.00 12.52 10.19
CA ILE A 211 24.68 12.08 9.73
C ILE A 211 24.56 12.54 8.28
N SER A 212 24.15 11.65 7.39
CA SER A 212 23.84 11.99 6.01
C SER A 212 22.34 12.21 5.85
N GLU A 213 21.98 13.09 4.93
CA GLU A 213 20.60 13.19 4.47
C GLU A 213 20.08 11.81 4.01
N GLY A 214 18.88 11.43 4.45
CA GLY A 214 18.30 10.11 4.21
C GLY A 214 18.59 9.07 5.28
N ASP A 215 19.52 9.31 6.22
CA ASP A 215 19.78 8.38 7.32
C ASP A 215 18.55 8.21 8.21
N VAL A 216 18.19 6.98 8.52
CA VAL A 216 17.07 6.67 9.43
C VAL A 216 17.49 6.93 10.87
N ILE A 217 16.84 7.89 11.51
CA ILE A 217 17.13 8.36 12.87
C ILE A 217 16.15 7.80 13.90
N GLY A 218 14.99 7.38 13.48
CA GLY A 218 13.95 6.84 14.35
C GLY A 218 12.71 6.44 13.55
N ASP A 219 11.59 6.36 14.26
CA ASP A 219 10.28 6.09 13.70
C ASP A 219 9.25 7.08 14.25
N ILE A 220 8.25 7.40 13.45
CA ILE A 220 7.03 8.06 13.90
C ILE A 220 5.88 7.07 13.85
N GLU A 221 5.15 6.94 14.96
CA GLU A 221 3.96 6.13 15.08
C GLU A 221 2.72 7.02 15.17
N PHE A 222 1.73 6.76 14.32
CA PHE A 222 0.41 7.36 14.45
C PHE A 222 -0.47 6.41 15.25
N ILE A 223 -1.09 6.93 16.31
CA ILE A 223 -1.90 6.17 17.25
C ILE A 223 -3.33 6.70 17.20
N SER A 224 -4.29 5.81 17.01
CA SER A 224 -5.72 6.09 17.10
C SER A 224 -6.40 5.03 17.98
N LYS A 225 -7.19 5.45 18.96
CA LYS A 225 -7.88 4.55 19.92
C LYS A 225 -6.91 3.55 20.57
N ASP A 226 -5.76 4.04 21.02
CA ASP A 226 -4.70 3.28 21.69
C ASP A 226 -4.08 2.15 20.83
N ARG A 227 -4.23 2.23 19.51
CA ARG A 227 -3.60 1.31 18.55
C ARG A 227 -2.72 2.09 17.59
N VAL A 228 -1.53 1.55 17.31
CA VAL A 228 -0.68 2.04 16.23
C VAL A 228 -1.37 1.71 14.91
N VAL A 229 -1.75 2.74 14.17
CA VAL A 229 -2.41 2.62 12.86
C VAL A 229 -1.44 2.76 11.69
N LEU A 230 -0.30 3.41 11.94
CA LEU A 230 0.80 3.53 10.98
C LEU A 230 2.11 3.75 11.75
N SER A 231 3.19 3.12 11.29
CA SER A 231 4.56 3.42 11.71
C SER A 231 5.40 3.63 10.46
N THR A 232 6.21 4.68 10.45
CA THR A 232 7.08 5.01 9.31
C THR A 232 8.42 5.55 9.81
N PRO A 233 9.53 5.27 9.08
CA PRO A 233 10.83 5.79 9.46
C PRO A 233 10.87 7.31 9.42
N LEU A 234 11.55 7.90 10.42
CA LEU A 234 12.00 9.29 10.42
C LEU A 234 13.42 9.33 9.90
N ILE A 235 13.64 10.11 8.86
CA ILE A 235 14.93 10.30 8.21
C ILE A 235 15.46 11.71 8.47
N ALA A 236 16.78 11.85 8.45
CA ALA A 236 17.42 13.16 8.41
C ALA A 236 17.12 13.83 7.05
N ILE A 237 16.58 15.04 7.05
CA ILE A 237 16.32 15.83 5.83
C ILE A 237 17.47 16.80 5.51
N GLU A 238 18.51 16.76 6.30
CA GLU A 238 19.76 17.50 6.12
C GLU A 238 20.95 16.70 6.66
N SER A 239 22.16 17.03 6.20
CA SER A 239 23.38 16.38 6.70
C SER A 239 24.00 17.14 7.86
N VAL A 240 24.52 16.42 8.86
CA VAL A 240 25.27 16.99 9.99
C VAL A 240 26.69 16.47 10.00
N GLU A 241 27.66 17.33 9.70
CA GLU A 241 29.07 16.97 9.74
C GLU A 241 29.56 16.77 11.18
N ALA A 242 30.51 15.86 11.36
CA ALA A 242 31.17 15.68 12.67
C ALA A 242 32.08 16.86 13.01
N LYS A 243 32.19 17.24 14.29
CA LYS A 243 33.19 18.14 14.83
C LYS A 243 34.61 17.58 14.57
N GLY A 244 35.61 18.46 14.52
CA GLY A 244 37.02 18.07 14.39
C GLY A 244 37.45 17.10 15.51
N PHE A 245 38.68 16.54 15.38
CA PHE A 245 39.21 15.50 16.28
C PHE A 245 39.03 15.81 17.77
N PHE A 246 39.41 16.99 18.21
CA PHE A 246 39.31 17.44 19.64
C PHE A 246 37.85 17.60 20.07
N GLY A 247 36.95 18.07 19.19
CA GLY A 247 35.55 18.24 19.50
C GLY A 247 34.84 16.89 19.67
N ARG A 248 35.26 15.85 18.92
CA ARG A 248 34.73 14.48 19.05
C ARG A 248 35.14 13.84 20.37
N ILE A 249 36.39 14.03 20.81
CA ILE A 249 36.86 13.52 22.11
C ILE A 249 36.09 14.18 23.25
N TRP A 250 35.91 15.50 23.20
CA TRP A 250 35.13 16.22 24.19
C TRP A 250 33.66 15.77 24.25
N ALA A 251 33.02 15.63 23.10
CA ALA A 251 31.63 15.15 23.03
C ALA A 251 31.48 13.73 23.62
N ARG A 252 32.45 12.82 23.41
CA ARG A 252 32.46 11.47 24.02
C ARG A 252 32.62 11.53 25.55
N ILE A 253 33.47 12.41 26.07
CA ILE A 253 33.66 12.57 27.52
C ILE A 253 32.37 13.09 28.16
N VAL A 254 31.76 14.13 27.58
CA VAL A 254 30.49 14.68 28.07
C VAL A 254 29.37 13.63 28.03
N PHE A 255 29.28 12.88 26.92
CA PHE A 255 28.33 11.81 26.79
C PHE A 255 28.51 10.71 27.84
N TRP A 256 29.76 10.28 28.10
CA TRP A 256 30.08 9.28 29.10
C TRP A 256 29.71 9.76 30.51
N ILE A 257 29.99 10.99 30.85
CA ILE A 257 29.61 11.60 32.13
C ILE A 257 28.10 11.61 32.29
N MET A 258 27.35 12.05 31.26
CA MET A 258 25.87 12.07 31.30
C MET A 258 25.25 10.67 31.41
N SER A 259 25.84 9.66 30.77
CA SER A 259 25.36 8.26 30.86
C SER A 259 25.52 7.69 32.28
N LEU A 260 26.55 8.10 33.04
CA LEU A 260 26.71 7.71 34.45
C LEU A 260 25.62 8.32 35.34
N PHE A 261 25.19 9.54 35.07
CA PHE A 261 24.11 10.19 35.84
C PHE A 261 22.72 9.62 35.49
N SER A 262 22.47 9.17 34.24
CA SER A 262 21.22 8.58 33.85
C SER A 262 21.02 7.15 34.40
N MET A 263 22.07 6.39 34.65
CA MET A 263 22.02 5.08 35.32
C MET A 263 21.65 5.17 36.80
N GLY A 264 21.86 6.31 37.45
CA GLY A 264 21.54 6.51 38.87
C GLY A 264 20.08 6.86 39.18
N GLN A 265 19.24 7.10 38.17
CA GLN A 265 17.82 7.43 38.36
C GLN A 265 16.87 6.25 38.14
N ASN A 266 17.36 5.09 37.72
CA ASN A 266 16.58 3.86 37.50
C ASN A 266 16.96 2.72 38.51
N ALA A 267 17.54 3.08 39.65
CA ALA A 267 17.82 2.16 40.75
C ALA A 267 16.85 2.39 41.92
#